data_0d12a5df1527c34c48bc47e3243bab94
#
_entry.id   0d12a5df1527c34c48bc47e3243bab94
#
_cell.length_a   1.000
_cell.length_b   1.000
_cell.length_c   1.000
_cell.angle_alpha   90.00
_cell.angle_beta   90.00
_cell.angle_gamma   90.00
#
_symmetry.space_group_name_H-M   'P 1'
#
loop_
_entity.id
_entity.type
_entity.pdbx_description
1 polymer ?
#
loop_
_entity_poly.entity_id
_entity_poly.type
_entity_poly.pdbx_seq_one_letter_code
_entity_poly.pdbx_strand_id
1 'polypeptide(L)'
;EDGMTINTLEDYKGEPIYKIVFIAEQEQDLDEAKRLYEDQFVFCESKLDELGGGMVNGELINRKFDKGTGIQAICQYLKKPLADTIGVGDSDNDLQMTNAAGVSVCMANGSESLKKLCDRIAPSVYEDGIAKEFRALGLI
;
A
#
# COMPACT_ATOMS: atom_id res chain seq x y z
N GLU A 1 9.11 -18.76 16.94
CA GLU A 1 9.10 -19.32 15.55
C GLU A 1 7.64 -19.40 15.09
N ASP A 2 7.09 -18.30 14.64
CA ASP A 2 5.77 -18.34 13.98
C ASP A 2 6.00 -18.83 12.55
N GLY A 3 5.94 -20.17 12.40
CA GLY A 3 6.04 -20.82 11.11
C GLY A 3 4.86 -20.41 10.24
N MET A 4 5.14 -20.06 8.98
CA MET A 4 4.10 -19.83 8.00
C MET A 4 3.26 -21.10 7.85
N THR A 5 1.98 -21.05 8.19
CA THR A 5 1.06 -22.16 8.02
C THR A 5 0.65 -22.24 6.55
N ILE A 6 0.94 -23.36 5.90
CA ILE A 6 0.47 -23.62 4.53
C ILE A 6 -0.86 -24.37 4.65
N ASN A 7 -1.94 -23.70 4.28
CA ASN A 7 -3.27 -24.28 4.22
C ASN A 7 -3.70 -24.46 2.75
N THR A 8 -4.65 -25.34 2.52
CA THR A 8 -5.30 -25.50 1.22
C THR A 8 -6.58 -24.64 1.17
N LEU A 9 -7.12 -24.42 -0.03
CA LEU A 9 -8.42 -23.76 -0.18
C LEU A 9 -9.55 -24.50 0.54
N GLU A 10 -9.42 -25.81 0.73
CA GLU A 10 -10.39 -26.65 1.45
C GLU A 10 -10.41 -26.34 2.96
N ASP A 11 -9.33 -25.80 3.49
CA ASP A 11 -9.22 -25.42 4.88
C ASP A 11 -9.92 -24.07 5.18
N TYR A 12 -10.21 -23.28 4.16
CA TYR A 12 -10.89 -22.01 4.29
C TYR A 12 -12.35 -22.18 4.72
N LYS A 13 -12.73 -21.60 5.84
CA LYS A 13 -14.06 -21.71 6.45
C LYS A 13 -14.92 -20.45 6.29
N GLY A 14 -14.50 -19.50 5.46
CA GLY A 14 -15.24 -18.26 5.22
C GLY A 14 -14.81 -17.12 6.15
N GLU A 15 -13.62 -17.19 6.73
CA GLU A 15 -13.04 -16.09 7.51
C GLU A 15 -12.86 -14.85 6.63
N PRO A 16 -12.96 -13.62 7.20
CA PRO A 16 -12.73 -12.41 6.45
C PRO A 16 -11.31 -12.38 5.88
N ILE A 17 -11.19 -12.20 4.56
CA ILE A 17 -9.90 -12.01 3.89
C ILE A 17 -9.69 -10.50 3.75
N TYR A 18 -8.70 -9.97 4.43
CA TYR A 18 -8.37 -8.54 4.42
C TYR A 18 -7.37 -8.18 3.34
N LYS A 19 -6.51 -9.13 2.96
CA LYS A 19 -5.45 -8.94 1.98
C LYS A 19 -5.10 -10.26 1.32
N ILE A 20 -4.81 -10.23 0.04
CA ILE A 20 -4.26 -11.35 -0.71
C ILE A 20 -2.90 -10.90 -1.23
N VAL A 21 -1.88 -11.71 -0.94
CA VAL A 21 -0.54 -11.57 -1.51
C VAL A 21 -0.33 -12.73 -2.46
N PHE A 22 0.25 -12.50 -3.61
CA PHE A 22 0.52 -13.54 -4.59
C PHE A 22 1.96 -13.49 -5.09
N ILE A 23 2.42 -14.63 -5.60
CA ILE A 23 3.65 -14.75 -6.39
C ILE A 23 3.26 -15.53 -7.64
N ALA A 24 3.60 -15.00 -8.80
CA ALA A 24 3.43 -15.67 -10.08
C ALA A 24 4.81 -15.90 -10.73
N GLU A 25 4.96 -17.02 -11.42
CA GLU A 25 6.22 -17.34 -12.11
C GLU A 25 6.46 -16.39 -13.28
N GLN A 26 5.38 -15.98 -13.95
CA GLN A 26 5.41 -15.03 -15.05
C GLN A 26 4.20 -14.09 -14.97
N GLU A 27 4.33 -12.89 -15.53
CA GLU A 27 3.27 -11.88 -15.54
C GLU A 27 1.98 -12.39 -16.22
N GLN A 28 2.11 -13.16 -17.29
CA GLN A 28 0.97 -13.73 -18.02
C GLN A 28 0.14 -14.74 -17.22
N ASP A 29 0.69 -15.32 -16.15
CA ASP A 29 -0.06 -16.23 -15.29
C ASP A 29 -1.19 -15.52 -14.54
N LEU A 30 -1.15 -14.19 -14.50
CA LEU A 30 -2.17 -13.34 -13.88
C LEU A 30 -3.28 -12.90 -14.85
N ASP A 31 -3.13 -13.12 -16.15
CA ASP A 31 -4.04 -12.57 -17.16
C ASP A 31 -5.48 -13.04 -16.96
N GLU A 32 -5.69 -14.31 -16.64
CA GLU A 32 -7.03 -14.83 -16.38
C GLU A 32 -7.64 -14.24 -15.11
N ALA A 33 -6.85 -14.14 -14.03
CA ALA A 33 -7.30 -13.55 -12.78
C ALA A 33 -7.63 -12.06 -12.95
N LYS A 34 -6.80 -11.32 -13.68
CA LYS A 34 -7.06 -9.91 -14.01
C LYS A 34 -8.38 -9.78 -14.80
N ARG A 35 -8.55 -10.55 -15.86
CA ARG A 35 -9.76 -10.53 -16.68
C ARG A 35 -11.04 -10.81 -15.88
N LEU A 36 -10.96 -11.67 -14.87
CA LEU A 36 -12.13 -12.07 -14.05
C LEU A 36 -12.43 -11.11 -12.91
N TYR A 37 -11.42 -10.41 -12.39
CA TYR A 37 -11.53 -9.71 -11.11
C TYR A 37 -11.05 -8.26 -11.13
N GLU A 38 -10.59 -7.70 -12.26
CA GLU A 38 -10.11 -6.32 -12.35
C GLU A 38 -11.18 -5.26 -12.01
N ASP A 39 -12.45 -5.59 -12.11
CA ASP A 39 -13.56 -4.73 -11.70
C ASP A 39 -13.71 -4.65 -10.17
N GLN A 40 -13.25 -5.67 -9.44
CA GLN A 40 -13.37 -5.78 -7.99
C GLN A 40 -12.06 -5.48 -7.25
N PHE A 41 -10.92 -5.78 -7.88
CA PHE A 41 -9.60 -5.66 -7.28
C PHE A 41 -8.64 -4.84 -8.14
N VAL A 42 -7.70 -4.20 -7.48
CA VAL A 42 -6.49 -3.64 -8.09
C VAL A 42 -5.37 -4.65 -7.88
N PHE A 43 -4.69 -5.02 -8.96
CA PHE A 43 -3.49 -5.84 -8.93
C PHE A 43 -2.27 -4.91 -8.83
N CYS A 44 -1.68 -4.82 -7.64
CA CYS A 44 -0.45 -4.07 -7.41
C CYS A 44 0.73 -5.02 -7.55
N GLU A 45 1.47 -4.91 -8.64
CA GLU A 45 2.52 -5.83 -9.04
C GLU A 45 3.90 -5.20 -8.88
N SER A 46 4.88 -6.02 -8.50
CA SER A 46 6.30 -5.68 -8.47
C SER A 46 7.11 -6.83 -9.08
N LYS A 47 8.05 -6.51 -9.98
CA LYS A 47 8.94 -7.50 -10.57
C LYS A 47 10.03 -7.88 -9.58
N LEU A 48 10.27 -9.17 -9.44
CA LEU A 48 11.36 -9.71 -8.62
C LEU A 48 12.62 -9.90 -9.49
N ASP A 49 13.21 -8.78 -9.94
CA ASP A 49 14.36 -8.80 -10.86
C ASP A 49 15.59 -9.49 -10.25
N GLU A 50 15.73 -9.47 -8.92
CA GLU A 50 16.89 -10.06 -8.22
C GLU A 50 16.93 -11.60 -8.26
N LEU A 51 15.80 -12.24 -8.49
CA LEU A 51 15.73 -13.71 -8.54
C LEU A 51 15.88 -14.28 -9.95
N GLY A 52 15.88 -13.44 -10.99
CA GLY A 52 15.93 -13.84 -12.40
C GLY A 52 14.72 -14.72 -12.78
N GLY A 53 14.18 -14.58 -13.99
CA GLY A 53 13.13 -15.46 -14.47
C GLY A 53 11.76 -14.84 -14.67
N GLY A 54 11.60 -13.53 -14.45
CA GLY A 54 10.33 -12.84 -14.74
C GLY A 54 9.25 -13.04 -13.67
N MET A 55 9.63 -13.53 -12.49
CA MET A 55 8.69 -13.68 -11.37
C MET A 55 8.09 -12.34 -10.97
N VAL A 56 6.81 -12.36 -10.67
CA VAL A 56 6.03 -11.20 -10.21
C VAL A 56 5.45 -11.52 -8.84
N ASN A 57 5.67 -10.65 -7.89
CA ASN A 57 4.90 -10.64 -6.64
C ASN A 57 3.93 -9.47 -6.63
N GLY A 58 2.92 -9.58 -5.81
CA GLY A 58 1.97 -8.48 -5.70
C GLY A 58 0.90 -8.67 -4.65
N GLU A 59 0.01 -7.70 -4.63
CA GLU A 59 -1.11 -7.64 -3.71
C GLU A 59 -2.39 -7.38 -4.50
N LEU A 60 -3.48 -8.07 -4.11
CA LEU A 60 -4.82 -7.71 -4.53
C LEU A 60 -5.44 -6.78 -3.49
N ILE A 61 -5.79 -5.59 -3.95
CA ILE A 61 -6.46 -4.58 -3.13
C ILE A 61 -7.91 -4.47 -3.60
N ASN A 62 -8.86 -4.67 -2.70
CA ASN A 62 -10.27 -4.49 -3.01
C ASN A 62 -10.52 -3.00 -3.34
N ARG A 63 -11.13 -2.72 -4.50
CA ARG A 63 -11.41 -1.34 -4.96
C ARG A 63 -12.32 -0.54 -4.03
N LYS A 64 -13.06 -1.21 -3.13
CA LYS A 64 -13.91 -0.56 -2.13
C LYS A 64 -13.15 -0.14 -0.87
N PHE A 65 -11.96 -0.69 -0.65
CA PHE A 65 -11.21 -0.52 0.60
C PHE A 65 -9.75 -0.30 0.26
N ASP A 66 -9.37 0.95 0.14
CA ASP A 66 -7.98 1.38 -0.01
C ASP A 66 -7.50 2.14 1.26
N LYS A 67 -6.23 2.53 1.26
CA LYS A 67 -5.66 3.28 2.40
C LYS A 67 -6.32 4.65 2.58
N GLY A 68 -6.84 5.25 1.50
CA GLY A 68 -7.56 6.52 1.55
C GLY A 68 -8.94 6.40 2.22
N THR A 69 -9.71 5.38 1.84
CA THR A 69 -10.99 5.08 2.52
C THR A 69 -10.77 4.68 3.98
N GLY A 70 -9.64 4.03 4.29
CA GLY A 70 -9.24 3.69 5.65
C GLY A 70 -9.02 4.92 6.53
N ILE A 71 -8.25 5.90 6.07
CA ILE A 71 -8.02 7.15 6.83
C ILE A 71 -9.33 7.93 7.02
N GLN A 72 -10.20 7.97 6.00
CA GLN A 72 -11.51 8.61 6.11
C GLN A 72 -12.39 7.96 7.19
N ALA A 73 -12.45 6.62 7.21
CA ALA A 73 -13.21 5.87 8.20
C ALA A 73 -12.69 6.11 9.63
N ILE A 74 -11.37 6.13 9.82
CA ILE A 74 -10.76 6.43 11.13
C ILE A 74 -11.06 7.86 11.55
N CYS A 75 -10.95 8.84 10.66
CA CYS A 75 -11.28 10.23 10.96
C CYS A 75 -12.75 10.40 11.35
N GLN A 76 -13.65 9.73 10.64
CA GLN A 76 -15.07 9.72 10.99
C GLN A 76 -15.31 9.11 12.37
N TYR A 77 -14.71 7.98 12.67
CA TYR A 77 -14.82 7.31 13.96
C TYR A 77 -14.29 8.18 15.11
N LEU A 78 -13.14 8.82 14.93
CA LEU A 78 -12.51 9.69 15.92
C LEU A 78 -13.11 11.11 15.95
N LYS A 79 -14.03 11.43 15.04
CA LYS A 79 -14.61 12.77 14.86
C LYS A 79 -13.52 13.83 14.65
N LYS A 80 -12.51 13.52 13.86
CA LYS A 80 -11.42 14.40 13.47
C LYS A 80 -11.55 14.76 11.99
N PRO A 81 -11.26 16.01 11.59
CA PRO A 81 -11.25 16.37 10.18
C PRO A 81 -10.06 15.74 9.47
N LEU A 82 -10.22 15.39 8.19
CA LEU A 82 -9.11 14.92 7.35
C LEU A 82 -7.95 15.91 7.27
N ALA A 83 -8.26 17.21 7.35
CA ALA A 83 -7.26 18.28 7.36
C ALA A 83 -6.24 18.17 8.51
N ASP A 84 -6.59 17.47 9.59
CA ASP A 84 -5.71 17.25 10.75
C ASP A 84 -4.86 15.96 10.60
N THR A 85 -4.85 15.34 9.43
CA THR A 85 -4.13 14.08 9.20
C THR A 85 -2.87 14.29 8.39
N ILE A 86 -1.90 13.39 8.58
CA ILE A 86 -0.67 13.33 7.80
C ILE A 86 -0.56 11.94 7.21
N GLY A 87 -0.49 11.85 5.88
CA GLY A 87 -0.25 10.60 5.15
C GLY A 87 1.22 10.51 4.75
N VAL A 88 1.92 9.48 5.21
CA VAL A 88 3.33 9.23 4.85
C VAL A 88 3.39 7.96 4.02
N GLY A 89 3.99 8.02 2.85
CA GLY A 89 4.10 6.90 1.93
C GLY A 89 5.43 6.86 1.18
N ASP A 90 5.69 5.73 0.51
CA ASP A 90 6.89 5.54 -0.31
C ASP A 90 6.60 4.86 -1.66
N SER A 91 5.42 4.33 -1.87
CA SER A 91 5.07 3.58 -3.08
C SER A 91 3.69 3.93 -3.63
N ASP A 92 3.39 3.47 -4.83
CA ASP A 92 2.16 3.83 -5.55
C ASP A 92 0.88 3.30 -4.86
N ASN A 93 1.00 2.29 -4.00
CA ASN A 93 -0.12 1.82 -3.19
C ASN A 93 -0.52 2.79 -2.06
N ASP A 94 0.26 3.86 -1.85
CA ASP A 94 -0.02 4.91 -0.86
C ASP A 94 -0.74 6.13 -1.47
N LEU A 95 -0.92 6.16 -2.79
CA LEU A 95 -1.52 7.28 -3.51
C LEU A 95 -2.88 7.70 -2.96
N GLN A 96 -3.74 6.74 -2.65
CA GLN A 96 -5.09 7.02 -2.14
C GLN A 96 -5.04 7.62 -0.73
N MET A 97 -4.11 7.15 0.11
CA MET A 97 -3.91 7.68 1.46
C MET A 97 -3.36 9.11 1.41
N THR A 98 -2.33 9.35 0.61
CA THR A 98 -1.71 10.66 0.49
C THR A 98 -2.66 11.69 -0.10
N ASN A 99 -3.48 11.29 -1.09
CA ASN A 99 -4.52 12.16 -1.64
C ASN A 99 -5.66 12.49 -0.66
N ALA A 100 -5.94 11.60 0.30
CA ALA A 100 -7.00 11.80 1.29
C ALA A 100 -6.53 12.59 2.52
N ALA A 101 -5.24 12.56 2.82
CA ALA A 101 -4.66 13.21 4.01
C ALA A 101 -4.67 14.74 3.90
N GLY A 102 -4.69 15.41 5.05
CA GLY A 102 -4.57 16.86 5.13
C GLY A 102 -3.16 17.36 4.75
N VAL A 103 -2.13 16.59 5.06
CA VAL A 103 -0.76 16.81 4.61
C VAL A 103 -0.23 15.48 4.07
N SER A 104 0.28 15.50 2.85
CA SER A 104 0.87 14.35 2.19
C SER A 104 2.39 14.43 2.18
N VAL A 105 3.04 13.34 2.56
CA VAL A 105 4.50 13.24 2.65
C VAL A 105 4.97 12.01 1.90
N CYS A 106 5.90 12.17 0.97
CA CYS A 106 6.60 11.07 0.33
C CYS A 106 8.02 10.94 0.90
N MET A 107 8.47 9.71 1.13
CA MET A 107 9.87 9.46 1.49
C MET A 107 10.80 9.72 0.31
N ALA A 108 12.02 10.21 0.54
CA ALA A 108 13.01 10.47 -0.53
C ALA A 108 13.38 9.23 -1.34
N ASN A 109 13.32 8.05 -0.72
CA ASN A 109 13.50 6.76 -1.41
C ASN A 109 12.21 6.23 -2.08
N GLY A 110 11.10 6.98 -2.03
CA GLY A 110 9.83 6.58 -2.62
C GLY A 110 9.76 6.77 -4.13
N SER A 111 8.62 6.33 -4.71
CA SER A 111 8.39 6.39 -6.16
C SER A 111 8.31 7.83 -6.68
N GLU A 112 8.78 8.05 -7.91
CA GLU A 112 8.75 9.37 -8.55
C GLU A 112 7.32 9.85 -8.84
N SER A 113 6.38 8.94 -9.02
CA SER A 113 4.95 9.23 -9.16
C SER A 113 4.36 9.83 -7.89
N LEU A 114 4.65 9.20 -6.75
CA LEU A 114 4.17 9.66 -5.45
C LEU A 114 4.80 11.00 -5.04
N LYS A 115 6.12 11.16 -5.26
CA LYS A 115 6.85 12.42 -4.98
C LYS A 115 6.24 13.64 -5.66
N LYS A 116 5.75 13.47 -6.90
CA LYS A 116 5.14 14.56 -7.68
C LYS A 116 3.78 15.03 -7.14
N LEU A 117 3.13 14.19 -6.36
CA LEU A 117 1.76 14.42 -5.87
C LEU A 117 1.72 14.83 -4.40
N CYS A 118 2.77 14.55 -3.65
CA CYS A 118 2.83 14.89 -2.22
C CYS A 118 3.23 16.36 -2.00
N ASP A 119 2.70 16.93 -0.91
CA ASP A 119 3.03 18.31 -0.48
C ASP A 119 4.48 18.43 -0.02
N ARG A 120 5.06 17.34 0.49
CA ARG A 120 6.38 17.33 1.11
C ARG A 120 7.15 16.07 0.75
N ILE A 121 8.48 16.21 0.75
CA ILE A 121 9.43 15.11 0.61
C ILE A 121 10.23 15.01 1.90
N ALA A 122 10.03 13.94 2.65
CA ALA A 122 10.83 13.62 3.83
C ALA A 122 12.19 13.03 3.41
N PRO A 123 13.23 13.14 4.23
CA PRO A 123 14.48 12.43 4.00
C PRO A 123 14.27 10.92 3.87
N SER A 124 15.25 10.21 3.33
CA SER A 124 15.17 8.75 3.13
C SER A 124 14.96 8.00 4.45
N VAL A 125 14.36 6.81 4.35
CA VAL A 125 14.23 5.88 5.50
C VAL A 125 15.59 5.56 6.14
N TYR A 126 16.66 5.56 5.35
CA TYR A 126 18.04 5.33 5.82
C TYR A 126 18.64 6.51 6.58
N GLU A 127 17.95 7.63 6.67
CA GLU A 127 18.38 8.88 7.29
C GLU A 127 17.45 9.32 8.43
N ASP A 128 16.72 8.41 9.05
CA ASP A 128 15.68 8.71 10.06
C ASP A 128 14.60 9.66 9.53
N GLY A 129 14.24 9.52 8.26
CA GLY A 129 13.40 10.46 7.53
C GLY A 129 12.07 10.78 8.20
N ILE A 130 11.35 9.76 8.69
CA ILE A 130 10.05 9.96 9.37
C ILE A 130 10.24 10.80 10.64
N ALA A 131 11.25 10.50 11.47
CA ALA A 131 11.49 11.23 12.70
C ALA A 131 11.89 12.69 12.42
N LYS A 132 12.71 12.92 11.38
CA LYS A 132 13.08 14.28 10.96
C LYS A 132 11.87 15.06 10.46
N GLU A 133 11.02 14.42 9.67
CA GLU A 133 9.82 15.06 9.14
C GLU A 133 8.81 15.38 10.25
N PHE A 134 8.62 14.49 11.22
CA PHE A 134 7.72 14.74 12.35
C PHE A 134 8.23 15.91 13.22
N ARG A 135 9.55 16.07 13.39
CA ARG A 135 10.12 17.28 14.04
C ARG A 135 9.85 18.53 13.21
N ALA A 136 10.04 18.46 11.90
CA ALA A 136 9.78 19.60 11.02
C ALA A 136 8.30 20.03 11.00
N LEU A 137 7.39 19.08 11.24
CA LEU A 137 5.96 19.31 11.38
C LEU A 137 5.54 19.68 12.82
N GLY A 138 6.45 19.68 13.77
CA GLY A 138 6.16 20.02 15.16
C GLY A 138 5.35 18.98 15.93
N LEU A 139 5.43 17.71 15.52
CA LEU A 139 4.72 16.61 16.17
C LEU A 139 5.50 15.97 17.33
N ILE A 140 6.82 16.07 17.28
CA ILE A 140 7.76 15.57 18.30
C ILE A 140 8.92 16.54 18.49
#